data_eef05a4a6107006a6b3b0012cacb89de
#
_entry.id   eef05a4a6107006a6b3b0012cacb89de
#
_cell.length_a   1.000
_cell.length_b   1.000
_cell.length_c   1.000
_cell.angle_alpha   90.00
_cell.angle_beta   90.00
_cell.angle_gamma   90.00
#
_symmetry.space_group_name_H-M   'P 1'
#
loop_
_entity.id
_entity.type
_entity.pdbx_description
1 polymer ?
#
loop_
_entity_poly.entity_id
_entity_poly.type
_entity_poly.pdbx_seq_one_letter_code
_entity_poly.pdbx_strand_id
1 'polypeptide(L)'
;GVLNKDLSTLKIRMDEIPTSLAIAQAAKETGWGTSRFALEGNALFGQWTWSGEGIKPAGADNDSTHKVMKFKILKSSVRAYQRNLNTHPSYKKFRLIRAELRDKEEKIDSLVLVEYLDKYAATGKEYVKILKKIIKQNNLEDFDDVKLLPSSLQLKSLI
;
A
#
# COMPACT_ATOMS: atom_id res chain seq x y z
N GLY A 1 17.81 3.39 -8.13
CA GLY A 1 17.20 4.52 -8.81
C GLY A 1 16.99 4.24 -10.29
N VAL A 2 16.40 5.19 -10.98
CA VAL A 2 16.30 5.19 -12.44
C VAL A 2 17.56 5.90 -12.95
N LEU A 3 18.27 5.28 -13.88
CA LEU A 3 19.51 5.83 -14.44
C LEU A 3 19.22 6.49 -15.80
N ASN A 4 19.86 7.62 -16.05
CA ASN A 4 20.01 8.23 -17.38
C ASN A 4 18.77 8.18 -18.29
N LYS A 5 17.67 8.87 -17.92
CA LYS A 5 16.46 8.99 -18.76
C LYS A 5 15.79 7.66 -19.13
N ASP A 6 15.99 6.60 -18.34
CA ASP A 6 15.31 5.33 -18.53
C ASP A 6 13.82 5.48 -18.17
N LEU A 7 13.04 5.91 -19.16
CA LEU A 7 11.60 6.15 -19.02
C LEU A 7 10.81 4.85 -18.80
N SER A 8 11.31 3.72 -19.33
CA SER A 8 10.64 2.41 -19.15
C SER A 8 10.67 1.98 -17.69
N THR A 9 11.84 2.02 -17.05
CA THR A 9 11.98 1.75 -15.62
C THR A 9 11.21 2.78 -14.78
N LEU A 10 11.19 4.05 -15.17
CA LEU A 10 10.43 5.08 -14.47
C LEU A 10 8.93 4.76 -14.50
N LYS A 11 8.36 4.44 -15.67
CA LYS A 11 6.96 4.06 -15.85
C LYS A 11 6.56 2.90 -14.92
N ILE A 12 7.36 1.83 -14.88
CA ILE A 12 7.13 0.66 -14.01
C ILE A 12 7.12 1.05 -12.53
N ARG A 13 7.87 2.08 -12.12
CA ARG A 13 8.02 2.54 -10.73
C ARG A 13 7.06 3.67 -10.33
N MET A 14 6.21 4.13 -11.22
CA MET A 14 5.26 5.22 -10.96
C MET A 14 3.79 4.79 -11.12
N ASP A 15 3.55 3.52 -11.36
CA ASP A 15 2.21 3.01 -11.59
C ASP A 15 1.41 2.85 -10.30
N GLU A 16 0.09 2.79 -10.43
CA GLU A 16 -0.86 2.69 -9.31
C GLU A 16 -0.81 1.32 -8.62
N ILE A 17 -1.35 1.28 -7.42
CA ILE A 17 -1.65 0.06 -6.68
C ILE A 17 -3.18 -0.08 -6.68
N PRO A 18 -3.74 -1.26 -6.98
CA PRO A 18 -5.19 -1.47 -6.92
C PRO A 18 -5.74 -1.03 -5.56
N THR A 19 -6.87 -0.35 -5.59
CA THR A 19 -7.51 0.18 -4.37
C THR A 19 -7.91 -0.96 -3.44
N SER A 20 -8.46 -2.04 -3.98
CA SER A 20 -8.80 -3.27 -3.24
C SER A 20 -7.61 -3.83 -2.46
N LEU A 21 -6.43 -3.88 -3.09
CA LEU A 21 -5.22 -4.37 -2.46
C LEU A 21 -4.74 -3.44 -1.34
N ALA A 22 -4.78 -2.13 -1.57
CA ALA A 22 -4.40 -1.14 -0.57
C ALA A 22 -5.34 -1.19 0.65
N ILE A 23 -6.64 -1.30 0.44
CA ILE A 23 -7.63 -1.44 1.52
C ILE A 23 -7.39 -2.74 2.30
N ALA A 24 -7.19 -3.88 1.62
CA ALA A 24 -6.95 -5.16 2.27
C ALA A 24 -5.69 -5.14 3.15
N GLN A 25 -4.60 -4.55 2.66
CA GLN A 25 -3.38 -4.39 3.45
C GLN A 25 -3.59 -3.47 4.63
N ALA A 26 -4.22 -2.30 4.44
CA ALA A 26 -4.53 -1.39 5.54
C ALA A 26 -5.41 -2.06 6.61
N ALA A 27 -6.44 -2.78 6.20
CA ALA A 27 -7.31 -3.54 7.11
C ALA A 27 -6.52 -4.57 7.93
N LYS A 28 -5.66 -5.36 7.28
CA LYS A 28 -4.83 -6.39 7.92
C LYS A 28 -3.82 -5.79 8.89
N GLU A 29 -3.10 -4.75 8.47
CA GLU A 29 -2.03 -4.11 9.27
C GLU A 29 -2.56 -3.36 10.50
N THR A 30 -3.79 -2.85 10.41
CA THR A 30 -4.35 -1.98 11.45
C THR A 30 -5.50 -2.61 12.24
N GLY A 31 -5.85 -3.87 11.96
CA GLY A 31 -7.07 -4.45 12.54
C GLY A 31 -8.30 -3.60 12.18
N TRP A 32 -8.49 -3.32 10.90
CA TRP A 32 -9.59 -2.47 10.41
C TRP A 32 -9.60 -1.04 10.97
N GLY A 33 -8.41 -0.45 11.13
CA GLY A 33 -8.24 0.93 11.59
C GLY A 33 -8.33 1.11 13.11
N THR A 34 -8.44 0.02 13.89
CA THR A 34 -8.62 0.09 15.35
C THR A 34 -7.31 0.10 16.13
N SER A 35 -6.18 -0.21 15.48
CA SER A 35 -4.89 -0.25 16.15
C SER A 35 -4.43 1.12 16.65
N ARG A 36 -3.70 1.15 17.76
CA ARG A 36 -3.05 2.37 18.27
C ARG A 36 -2.21 3.10 17.22
N PHE A 37 -1.50 2.35 16.36
CA PHE A 37 -0.69 2.94 15.30
C PHE A 37 -1.52 3.67 14.25
N ALA A 38 -2.70 3.15 13.91
CA ALA A 38 -3.62 3.82 13.00
C ALA A 38 -4.21 5.08 13.65
N LEU A 39 -4.69 4.98 14.90
CA LEU A 39 -5.40 6.05 15.59
C LEU A 39 -4.50 7.21 16.01
N GLU A 40 -3.33 6.92 16.61
CA GLU A 40 -2.41 7.93 17.13
C GLU A 40 -1.34 8.36 16.11
N GLY A 41 -1.06 7.50 15.14
CA GLY A 41 0.07 7.69 14.22
C GLY A 41 -0.31 7.85 12.76
N ASN A 42 -1.59 7.77 12.39
CA ASN A 42 -2.03 7.72 10.99
C ASN A 42 -1.26 6.67 10.16
N ALA A 43 -0.78 5.59 10.82
CA ALA A 43 0.05 4.55 10.24
C ALA A 43 -0.81 3.38 9.75
N LEU A 44 -1.16 3.39 8.47
CA LEU A 44 -2.08 2.39 7.89
C LEU A 44 -1.38 1.10 7.43
N PHE A 45 -0.06 1.10 7.22
CA PHE A 45 0.65 0.04 6.52
C PHE A 45 1.85 -0.53 7.30
N GLY A 46 1.91 -0.32 8.61
CA GLY A 46 2.92 -0.92 9.47
C GLY A 46 4.38 -0.62 9.11
N GLN A 47 4.66 0.51 8.48
CA GLN A 47 5.99 0.85 8.01
C GLN A 47 6.92 1.20 9.18
N TRP A 48 8.13 0.67 9.13
CA TRP A 48 9.15 0.88 10.14
C TRP A 48 10.03 2.08 9.84
N THR A 49 10.51 2.73 10.91
CA THR A 49 11.57 3.74 10.85
C THR A 49 12.61 3.49 11.92
N TRP A 50 13.87 3.76 11.58
CA TRP A 50 15.02 3.73 12.52
C TRP A 50 15.45 5.14 12.91
N SER A 51 14.91 6.15 12.23
CA SER A 51 15.19 7.57 12.47
C SER A 51 13.90 8.36 12.37
N GLY A 52 13.75 9.38 13.19
CA GLY A 52 12.61 10.27 13.15
C GLY A 52 11.46 9.89 14.10
N GLU A 53 10.29 10.50 13.86
CA GLU A 53 9.11 10.29 14.69
C GLU A 53 8.48 8.92 14.43
N GLY A 54 8.17 8.20 15.49
CA GLY A 54 7.51 6.89 15.41
C GLY A 54 6.97 6.45 16.76
N ILE A 55 6.10 5.46 16.70
CA ILE A 55 5.46 4.85 17.87
C ILE A 55 6.15 3.52 18.14
N LYS A 56 6.67 3.31 19.34
CA LYS A 56 7.22 2.02 19.77
C LYS A 56 6.10 0.99 19.88
N PRO A 57 6.31 -0.26 19.39
CA PRO A 57 5.38 -1.36 19.64
C PRO A 57 5.21 -1.60 21.15
N ALA A 58 4.03 -2.03 21.56
CA ALA A 58 3.83 -2.49 22.94
C ALA A 58 4.70 -3.73 23.18
N GLY A 59 5.44 -3.74 24.31
CA GLY A 59 6.35 -4.84 24.64
C GLY A 59 7.69 -4.84 23.89
N ALA A 60 8.00 -3.80 23.12
CA ALA A 60 9.34 -3.65 22.56
C ALA A 60 10.36 -3.35 23.67
N ASP A 61 11.51 -4.02 23.65
CA ASP A 61 12.61 -3.79 24.58
C ASP A 61 13.03 -2.31 24.55
N ASN A 62 13.50 -1.80 25.70
CA ASN A 62 13.93 -0.40 25.82
C ASN A 62 15.01 -0.02 24.79
N ASP A 63 15.84 -0.97 24.40
CA ASP A 63 16.92 -0.81 23.42
C ASP A 63 16.48 -0.96 21.97
N SER A 64 15.19 -1.25 21.72
CA SER A 64 14.65 -1.37 20.37
C SER A 64 14.73 -0.02 19.65
N THR A 65 15.57 0.05 18.62
CA THR A 65 15.81 1.28 17.82
C THR A 65 14.77 1.50 16.74
N HIS A 66 13.97 0.47 16.43
CA HIS A 66 12.94 0.55 15.38
C HIS A 66 11.57 0.94 15.95
N LYS A 67 10.86 1.76 15.23
CA LYS A 67 9.52 2.27 15.57
C LYS A 67 8.60 2.12 14.37
N VAL A 68 7.30 2.04 14.60
CA VAL A 68 6.31 2.23 13.54
C VAL A 68 6.27 3.71 13.19
N MET A 69 6.42 4.02 11.91
CA MET A 69 6.45 5.40 11.40
C MET A 69 5.15 6.13 11.72
N LYS A 70 5.26 7.37 12.23
CA LYS A 70 4.11 8.25 12.48
C LYS A 70 3.97 9.26 11.34
N PHE A 71 2.73 9.55 10.95
CA PHE A 71 2.41 10.49 9.89
C PHE A 71 1.52 11.62 10.40
N LYS A 72 1.71 12.83 9.87
CA LYS A 72 0.86 13.98 10.22
C LYS A 72 -0.58 13.83 9.71
N ILE A 73 -0.74 13.19 8.55
CA ILE A 73 -2.03 12.94 7.90
C ILE A 73 -2.05 11.56 7.25
N LEU A 74 -3.22 10.93 7.13
CA LEU A 74 -3.40 9.61 6.51
C LEU A 74 -2.85 9.53 5.09
N LYS A 75 -3.02 10.58 4.29
CA LYS A 75 -2.48 10.65 2.91
C LYS A 75 -0.97 10.43 2.85
N SER A 76 -0.22 10.84 3.86
CA SER A 76 1.23 10.64 3.92
C SER A 76 1.59 9.18 4.12
N SER A 77 0.82 8.42 4.92
CA SER A 77 0.98 6.97 5.07
C SER A 77 0.70 6.24 3.75
N VAL A 78 -0.38 6.60 3.05
CA VAL A 78 -0.70 6.03 1.73
C VAL A 78 0.40 6.31 0.71
N ARG A 79 0.92 7.54 0.66
CA ARG A 79 2.04 7.89 -0.25
C ARG A 79 3.31 7.11 0.08
N ALA A 80 3.62 6.93 1.35
CA ALA A 80 4.79 6.16 1.78
C ALA A 80 4.64 4.68 1.42
N TYR A 81 3.46 4.10 1.59
CA TYR A 81 3.12 2.76 1.13
C TYR A 81 3.28 2.59 -0.39
N GLN A 82 2.68 3.48 -1.17
CA GLN A 82 2.79 3.46 -2.63
C GLN A 82 4.26 3.56 -3.07
N ARG A 83 5.04 4.47 -2.46
CA ARG A 83 6.47 4.59 -2.72
C ARG A 83 7.21 3.30 -2.39
N ASN A 84 6.91 2.66 -1.26
CA ASN A 84 7.55 1.41 -0.86
C ASN A 84 7.34 0.32 -1.92
N LEU A 85 6.11 0.01 -2.31
CA LEU A 85 5.83 -1.00 -3.34
C LEU A 85 6.45 -0.63 -4.70
N ASN A 86 6.50 0.65 -5.03
CA ASN A 86 7.01 1.15 -6.29
C ASN A 86 8.55 1.25 -6.36
N THR A 87 9.26 1.24 -5.23
CA THR A 87 10.71 1.47 -5.25
C THR A 87 11.55 0.41 -4.56
N HIS A 88 11.03 -0.24 -3.51
CA HIS A 88 11.83 -1.19 -2.72
C HIS A 88 12.17 -2.45 -3.54
N PRO A 89 13.42 -2.96 -3.45
CA PRO A 89 13.89 -4.11 -4.23
C PRO A 89 13.03 -5.36 -4.06
N SER A 90 12.52 -5.64 -2.86
CA SER A 90 11.69 -6.81 -2.56
C SER A 90 10.45 -6.91 -3.43
N TYR A 91 9.91 -5.78 -3.93
CA TYR A 91 8.69 -5.73 -4.74
C TYR A 91 8.98 -5.57 -6.24
N LYS A 92 10.20 -5.88 -6.69
CA LYS A 92 10.53 -5.82 -8.13
C LYS A 92 9.61 -6.71 -8.97
N LYS A 93 9.35 -7.94 -8.52
CA LYS A 93 8.50 -8.89 -9.23
C LYS A 93 7.04 -8.40 -9.30
N PHE A 94 6.51 -7.88 -8.19
CA PHE A 94 5.20 -7.22 -8.16
C PHE A 94 5.05 -6.16 -9.27
N ARG A 95 6.05 -5.28 -9.40
CA ARG A 95 6.04 -4.22 -10.43
C ARG A 95 6.13 -4.76 -11.85
N LEU A 96 6.92 -5.81 -12.08
CA LEU A 96 7.06 -6.41 -13.41
C LEU A 96 5.77 -7.09 -13.86
N ILE A 97 5.09 -7.83 -12.97
CA ILE A 97 3.81 -8.45 -13.28
C ILE A 97 2.73 -7.38 -13.54
N ARG A 98 2.71 -6.31 -12.74
CA ARG A 98 1.79 -5.19 -12.99
C ARG A 98 2.04 -4.55 -14.36
N ALA A 99 3.29 -4.36 -14.76
CA ALA A 99 3.62 -3.84 -16.08
C ALA A 99 3.21 -4.81 -17.20
N GLU A 100 3.38 -6.12 -17.00
CA GLU A 100 2.94 -7.15 -17.94
C GLU A 100 1.42 -7.11 -18.16
N LEU A 101 0.62 -6.96 -17.11
CA LEU A 101 -0.83 -6.78 -17.22
C LEU A 101 -1.17 -5.54 -18.05
N ARG A 102 -0.47 -4.41 -17.81
CA ARG A 102 -0.64 -3.19 -18.60
C ARG A 102 -0.30 -3.37 -20.08
N ASP A 103 0.78 -4.07 -20.37
CA ASP A 103 1.23 -4.28 -21.76
C ASP A 103 0.27 -5.21 -22.53
N LYS A 104 -0.45 -6.07 -21.84
CA LYS A 104 -1.53 -6.91 -22.40
C LYS A 104 -2.89 -6.21 -22.46
N GLU A 105 -2.96 -4.94 -22.04
CA GLU A 105 -4.22 -4.20 -21.90
C GLU A 105 -5.23 -4.87 -20.94
N GLU A 106 -4.73 -5.73 -20.05
CA GLU A 106 -5.53 -6.39 -19.02
C GLU A 106 -5.77 -5.45 -17.82
N LYS A 107 -6.88 -5.66 -17.11
CA LYS A 107 -7.13 -4.97 -15.85
C LYS A 107 -6.02 -5.34 -14.84
N ILE A 108 -5.57 -4.36 -14.06
CA ILE A 108 -4.64 -4.62 -12.96
C ILE A 108 -5.39 -5.36 -11.85
N ASP A 109 -5.26 -6.67 -11.83
CA ASP A 109 -5.94 -7.57 -10.89
C ASP A 109 -5.19 -7.65 -9.56
N SER A 110 -5.87 -7.26 -8.48
CA SER A 110 -5.35 -7.30 -7.12
C SER A 110 -5.07 -8.74 -6.65
N LEU A 111 -5.88 -9.72 -7.07
CA LEU A 111 -5.71 -11.14 -6.70
C LEU A 111 -4.51 -11.79 -7.38
N VAL A 112 -4.11 -11.28 -8.55
CA VAL A 112 -2.85 -11.65 -9.22
C VAL A 112 -1.68 -10.99 -8.51
N LEU A 113 -1.76 -9.69 -8.25
CA LEU A 113 -0.65 -8.92 -7.69
C LEU A 113 -0.33 -9.29 -6.24
N VAL A 114 -1.33 -9.67 -5.44
CA VAL A 114 -1.13 -10.05 -4.03
C VAL A 114 -0.18 -11.24 -3.87
N GLU A 115 -0.07 -12.13 -4.87
CA GLU A 115 0.86 -13.27 -4.86
C GLU A 115 2.33 -12.86 -4.71
N TYR A 116 2.65 -11.63 -5.07
CA TYR A 116 4.01 -11.08 -5.05
C TYR A 116 4.28 -10.19 -3.83
N LEU A 117 3.43 -10.28 -2.81
CA LEU A 117 3.58 -9.59 -1.52
C LEU A 117 4.00 -10.52 -0.37
N ASP A 118 4.49 -11.72 -0.67
CA ASP A 118 4.98 -12.68 0.31
C ASP A 118 6.10 -12.12 1.21
N LYS A 119 6.86 -11.14 0.72
CA LYS A 119 7.92 -10.45 1.47
C LYS A 119 7.44 -9.24 2.29
N TYR A 120 6.14 -8.96 2.29
CA TYR A 120 5.59 -7.82 3.03
C TYR A 120 5.53 -8.10 4.53
N ALA A 121 5.24 -9.33 4.91
CA ALA A 121 5.18 -9.79 6.30
C ALA A 121 6.00 -11.06 6.50
N ALA A 122 6.46 -11.30 7.72
CA ALA A 122 7.24 -12.48 8.08
C ALA A 122 6.48 -13.81 7.83
N THR A 123 5.14 -13.77 7.85
CA THR A 123 4.28 -14.93 7.60
C THR A 123 4.19 -15.35 6.13
N GLY A 124 4.79 -14.58 5.21
CA GLY A 124 4.97 -14.96 3.82
C GLY A 124 3.67 -15.32 3.10
N LYS A 125 3.57 -16.57 2.64
CA LYS A 125 2.38 -17.06 1.91
C LYS A 125 1.08 -17.03 2.72
N GLU A 126 1.16 -17.12 4.04
CA GLU A 126 -0.04 -17.01 4.88
C GLU A 126 -0.60 -15.57 4.84
N TYR A 127 0.28 -14.57 4.83
CA TYR A 127 -0.11 -13.18 4.60
C TYR A 127 -0.89 -13.00 3.29
N VAL A 128 -0.37 -13.57 2.19
CA VAL A 128 -1.04 -13.56 0.89
C VAL A 128 -2.45 -14.16 0.95
N LYS A 129 -2.61 -15.33 1.59
CA LYS A 129 -3.92 -15.98 1.76
C LYS A 129 -4.91 -15.10 2.53
N ILE A 130 -4.44 -14.45 3.61
CA ILE A 130 -5.27 -13.55 4.40
C ILE A 130 -5.74 -12.36 3.56
N LEU A 131 -4.85 -11.74 2.80
CA LEU A 131 -5.22 -10.61 1.92
C LEU A 131 -6.25 -11.03 0.86
N LYS A 132 -6.05 -12.16 0.19
CA LYS A 132 -7.03 -12.71 -0.76
C LYS A 132 -8.40 -12.92 -0.13
N LYS A 133 -8.42 -13.47 1.10
CA LYS A 133 -9.66 -13.66 1.85
C LYS A 133 -10.35 -12.32 2.15
N ILE A 134 -9.61 -11.33 2.61
CA ILE A 134 -10.15 -9.99 2.90
C ILE A 134 -10.73 -9.36 1.62
N ILE A 135 -10.00 -9.40 0.49
CA ILE A 135 -10.46 -8.86 -0.78
C ILE A 135 -11.78 -9.50 -1.18
N LYS A 136 -11.84 -10.84 -1.22
CA LYS A 136 -13.01 -11.58 -1.67
C LYS A 136 -14.21 -11.46 -0.74
N GLN A 137 -14.01 -11.57 0.56
CA GLN A 137 -15.12 -11.54 1.53
C GLN A 137 -15.80 -10.16 1.63
N ASN A 138 -15.09 -9.10 1.26
CA ASN A 138 -15.60 -7.73 1.35
C ASN A 138 -15.86 -7.10 -0.02
N ASN A 139 -15.79 -7.87 -1.11
CA ASN A 139 -15.98 -7.40 -2.48
C ASN A 139 -15.14 -6.15 -2.79
N LEU A 140 -13.88 -6.11 -2.29
CA LEU A 140 -13.05 -4.91 -2.39
C LEU A 140 -12.68 -4.55 -3.83
N GLU A 141 -12.75 -5.49 -4.76
CA GLU A 141 -12.49 -5.26 -6.19
C GLU A 141 -13.46 -4.24 -6.80
N ASP A 142 -14.64 -4.05 -6.21
CA ASP A 142 -15.60 -3.03 -6.62
C ASP A 142 -15.02 -1.60 -6.48
N PHE A 143 -14.00 -1.42 -5.64
CA PHE A 143 -13.32 -0.14 -5.45
C PHE A 143 -12.19 0.13 -6.44
N ASP A 144 -11.79 -0.81 -7.28
CA ASP A 144 -10.65 -0.63 -8.20
C ASP A 144 -10.95 0.35 -9.33
N ASP A 145 -12.22 0.49 -9.72
CA ASP A 145 -12.65 1.39 -10.80
C ASP A 145 -13.36 2.66 -10.28
N VAL A 146 -13.42 2.86 -8.95
CA VAL A 146 -14.11 4.01 -8.33
C VAL A 146 -13.29 5.27 -8.51
N LYS A 147 -13.97 6.35 -8.89
CA LYS A 147 -13.39 7.70 -8.94
C LYS A 147 -14.00 8.58 -7.87
N LEU A 148 -13.18 9.44 -7.28
CA LEU A 148 -13.66 10.45 -6.35
C LEU A 148 -14.59 11.42 -7.09
N LEU A 149 -15.72 11.74 -6.47
CA LEU A 149 -16.59 12.82 -6.96
C LEU A 149 -15.80 14.15 -6.95
N PRO A 150 -16.10 15.07 -7.89
CA PRO A 150 -15.58 16.41 -7.85
C PRO A 150 -15.86 17.06 -6.50
N SER A 151 -14.95 17.90 -6.02
CA SER A 151 -15.19 18.67 -4.80
C SER A 151 -16.45 19.54 -4.95
N SER A 152 -17.10 19.90 -3.83
CA SER A 152 -18.30 20.75 -3.83
C SER A 152 -18.10 22.09 -4.57
N LEU A 153 -16.86 22.58 -4.67
CA LEU A 153 -16.48 23.76 -5.45
C LEU A 153 -16.56 23.48 -6.97
N GLN A 154 -16.18 22.28 -7.42
CA GLN A 154 -16.28 21.87 -8.83
C GLN A 154 -17.73 21.57 -9.23
N LEU A 155 -18.54 21.02 -8.32
CA LEU A 155 -19.96 20.81 -8.57
C LEU A 155 -20.75 22.11 -8.75
N LYS A 156 -20.41 23.18 -8.02
CA LYS A 156 -21.01 24.51 -8.16
C LYS A 156 -20.68 25.20 -9.49
N SER A 157 -19.61 24.81 -10.17
CA SER A 157 -19.26 25.34 -11.50
C SER A 157 -19.89 24.58 -12.65
N LEU A 158 -20.60 23.46 -12.38
CA LEU A 158 -21.27 22.63 -13.37
C LEU A 158 -22.81 22.82 -13.38
N ILE A 159 -23.34 23.64 -12.45
CA ILE A 159 -24.73 24.08 -12.33
C ILE A 159 -24.85 25.53 -12.73
#